data_c44a7a521229ab8abda0178478b00dd3
#
_entry.id   c44a7a521229ab8abda0178478b00dd3
#
_cell.length_a   1.000
_cell.length_b   1.000
_cell.length_c   1.000
_cell.angle_alpha   90.00
_cell.angle_beta   90.00
_cell.angle_gamma   90.00
#
_symmetry.space_group_name_H-M   'P 1'
#
loop_
_entity.id
_entity.type
_entity.pdbx_description
1 polymer ?
#
loop_
_entity_poly.entity_id
_entity_poly.type
_entity_poly.pdbx_seq_one_letter_code
_entity_poly.pdbx_strand_id
1 'polypeptide(L)'
;MVGTAIYAELTIPNKEVRYIFEQKVQNWFRDRMKGRDMQPFYNALVSKDCTVMENEINDIFEETISYMDQNEYYYHGMVAGLLAGIRGFSVRLNREGGKGRSDLLLKPVRKSREAFVIEFKVAKDIDEMAAKAEEAIRQIEDKKYDMELKNDGYKYVSYYGIAFCGKECAVHCKSGL
;
A
#
# COMPACT_ATOMS: atom_id res chain seq x y z
N MET A 1 -31.69 11.53 28.84
CA MET A 1 -30.54 10.73 29.31
C MET A 1 -29.50 10.73 28.20
N VAL A 2 -28.38 11.44 28.42
CA VAL A 2 -27.26 11.46 27.46
C VAL A 2 -26.39 10.26 27.80
N GLY A 3 -26.36 9.28 26.92
CA GLY A 3 -25.51 8.09 27.11
C GLY A 3 -24.05 8.48 27.01
N THR A 4 -23.28 8.22 28.05
CA THR A 4 -21.82 8.38 28.05
C THR A 4 -21.22 7.28 27.18
N ALA A 5 -20.65 7.63 26.02
CA ALA A 5 -19.90 6.67 25.22
C ALA A 5 -18.60 6.32 25.95
N ILE A 6 -18.41 5.05 26.25
CA ILE A 6 -17.16 4.54 26.84
C ILE A 6 -16.26 4.16 25.65
N TYR A 7 -15.14 4.86 25.50
CA TYR A 7 -14.10 4.52 24.53
C TYR A 7 -13.06 3.63 25.21
N ALA A 8 -12.71 2.52 24.56
CA ALA A 8 -11.62 1.67 24.98
C ALA A 8 -10.58 1.60 23.85
N GLU A 9 -9.33 1.88 24.18
CA GLU A 9 -8.22 1.68 23.25
C GLU A 9 -7.80 0.21 23.30
N LEU A 10 -7.88 -0.47 22.15
CA LEU A 10 -7.44 -1.85 22.00
C LEU A 10 -6.05 -1.89 21.35
N THR A 11 -5.06 -2.35 22.09
CA THR A 11 -3.70 -2.53 21.57
C THR A 11 -3.44 -4.01 21.28
N ILE A 12 -2.84 -4.29 20.12
CA ILE A 12 -2.43 -5.66 19.76
C ILE A 12 -1.23 -6.04 20.64
N PRO A 13 -1.34 -7.07 21.50
CA PRO A 13 -0.38 -7.29 22.59
C PRO A 13 0.97 -7.86 22.15
N ASN A 14 1.04 -8.53 20.99
CA ASN A 14 2.29 -9.15 20.52
C ASN A 14 2.31 -9.37 18.99
N LYS A 15 3.49 -9.77 18.46
CA LYS A 15 3.71 -9.98 17.03
C LYS A 15 2.87 -11.12 16.44
N GLU A 16 2.57 -12.14 17.23
CA GLU A 16 1.80 -13.32 16.78
C GLU A 16 0.32 -12.94 16.56
N VAL A 17 -0.26 -12.22 17.51
CA VAL A 17 -1.63 -11.72 17.39
C VAL A 17 -1.73 -10.70 16.23
N ARG A 18 -0.71 -9.85 16.05
CA ARG A 18 -0.63 -8.95 14.89
C ARG A 18 -0.64 -9.71 13.58
N TYR A 19 0.20 -10.75 13.45
CA TYR A 19 0.26 -11.57 12.24
C TYR A 19 -1.08 -12.24 11.92
N ILE A 20 -1.75 -12.79 12.95
CA ILE A 20 -3.08 -13.40 12.79
C ILE A 20 -4.11 -12.35 12.32
N PHE A 21 -4.04 -11.13 12.88
CA PHE A 21 -4.95 -10.04 12.51
C PHE A 21 -4.72 -9.60 11.07
N GLU A 22 -3.47 -9.38 10.66
CA GLU A 22 -3.08 -9.05 9.29
C GLU A 22 -3.56 -10.12 8.30
N GLN A 23 -3.37 -11.40 8.61
CA GLN A 23 -3.85 -12.50 7.78
C GLN A 23 -5.38 -12.54 7.67
N LYS A 24 -6.09 -12.29 8.77
CA LYS A 24 -7.55 -12.22 8.75
C LYS A 24 -8.09 -11.06 7.93
N VAL A 25 -7.48 -9.88 8.06
CA VAL A 25 -7.84 -8.70 7.25
C VAL A 25 -7.59 -8.98 5.77
N GLN A 26 -6.44 -9.54 5.41
CA GLN A 26 -6.12 -9.90 4.02
C GLN A 26 -7.09 -10.94 3.45
N ASN A 27 -7.47 -11.95 4.23
CA ASN A 27 -8.41 -12.98 3.78
C ASN A 27 -9.82 -12.42 3.62
N TRP A 28 -10.29 -11.65 4.61
CA TRP A 28 -11.58 -10.97 4.55
C TRP A 28 -11.65 -10.04 3.32
N PHE A 29 -10.60 -9.27 3.08
CA PHE A 29 -10.51 -8.37 1.95
C PHE A 29 -10.52 -9.15 0.62
N ARG A 30 -9.73 -10.21 0.52
CA ARG A 30 -9.72 -11.10 -0.66
C ARG A 30 -11.10 -11.69 -0.94
N ASP A 31 -11.81 -12.11 0.11
CA ASP A 31 -13.16 -12.67 -0.05
C ASP A 31 -14.17 -11.62 -0.52
N ARG A 32 -14.03 -10.39 -0.07
CA ARG A 32 -14.87 -9.26 -0.49
C ARG A 32 -14.58 -8.81 -1.92
N MET A 33 -13.34 -8.96 -2.35
CA MET A 33 -12.91 -8.66 -3.73
C MET A 33 -13.22 -9.79 -4.73
N LYS A 34 -13.78 -10.92 -4.27
CA LYS A 34 -14.24 -11.99 -5.17
C LYS A 34 -15.34 -11.45 -6.08
N GLY A 35 -15.07 -11.47 -7.39
CA GLY A 35 -16.01 -11.00 -8.42
C GLY A 35 -15.75 -9.58 -8.93
N ARG A 36 -14.89 -8.78 -8.27
CA ARG A 36 -14.45 -7.50 -8.82
C ARG A 36 -13.36 -7.72 -9.86
N ASP A 37 -13.48 -7.07 -11.00
CA ASP A 37 -12.39 -7.04 -11.98
C ASP A 37 -11.29 -6.09 -11.49
N MET A 38 -10.16 -6.66 -11.08
CA MET A 38 -8.98 -5.91 -10.63
C MET A 38 -8.04 -5.53 -11.78
N GLN A 39 -8.36 -5.88 -13.02
CA GLN A 39 -7.47 -5.63 -14.15
C GLN A 39 -7.23 -4.13 -14.41
N PRO A 40 -8.22 -3.22 -14.28
CA PRO A 40 -7.99 -1.78 -14.37
C PRO A 40 -6.92 -1.29 -13.40
N PHE A 41 -7.01 -1.66 -12.12
CA PHE A 41 -6.02 -1.33 -11.10
C PHE A 41 -4.61 -1.87 -11.43
N TYR A 42 -4.50 -3.14 -11.86
CA TYR A 42 -3.21 -3.72 -12.21
C TYR A 42 -2.60 -3.09 -13.47
N ASN A 43 -3.42 -2.73 -14.45
CA ASN A 43 -2.96 -2.03 -15.63
C ASN A 43 -2.46 -0.62 -15.28
N ALA A 44 -3.20 0.12 -14.45
CA ALA A 44 -2.84 1.44 -13.99
C ALA A 44 -1.49 1.44 -13.23
N LEU A 45 -1.29 0.45 -12.34
CA LEU A 45 -0.02 0.27 -11.64
C LEU A 45 1.15 0.07 -12.63
N VAL A 46 0.99 -0.80 -13.63
CA VAL A 46 2.08 -1.10 -14.58
C VAL A 46 2.31 0.04 -15.57
N SER A 47 1.26 0.76 -15.97
CA SER A 47 1.36 1.92 -16.87
C SER A 47 1.72 3.22 -16.15
N LYS A 48 1.76 3.22 -14.82
CA LYS A 48 2.01 4.39 -13.96
C LYS A 48 0.92 5.46 -14.10
N ASP A 49 -0.32 5.03 -14.31
CA ASP A 49 -1.49 5.90 -14.30
C ASP A 49 -1.98 6.12 -12.87
N CYS A 50 -1.39 7.12 -12.20
CA CYS A 50 -1.70 7.41 -10.81
C CYS A 50 -3.17 7.79 -10.60
N THR A 51 -3.77 8.50 -11.56
CA THR A 51 -5.18 8.93 -11.45
C THR A 51 -6.14 7.74 -11.47
N VAL A 52 -5.92 6.78 -12.37
CA VAL A 52 -6.72 5.56 -12.40
C VAL A 52 -6.48 4.72 -11.13
N MET A 53 -5.24 4.65 -10.63
CA MET A 53 -4.95 3.96 -9.36
C MET A 53 -5.69 4.59 -8.18
N GLU A 54 -5.70 5.92 -8.06
CA GLU A 54 -6.44 6.66 -7.03
C GLU A 54 -7.94 6.32 -7.07
N ASN A 55 -8.55 6.43 -8.25
CA ASN A 55 -9.97 6.15 -8.43
C ASN A 55 -10.31 4.71 -8.03
N GLU A 56 -9.54 3.73 -8.50
CA GLU A 56 -9.78 2.31 -8.17
C GLU A 56 -9.62 2.03 -6.66
N ILE A 57 -8.64 2.63 -6.00
CA ILE A 57 -8.46 2.48 -4.55
C ILE A 57 -9.61 3.15 -3.79
N ASN A 58 -10.00 4.38 -4.17
CA ASN A 58 -11.06 5.13 -3.53
C ASN A 58 -12.40 4.40 -3.65
N ASP A 59 -12.74 3.89 -4.83
CA ASP A 59 -13.96 3.10 -5.06
C ASP A 59 -13.99 1.85 -4.16
N ILE A 60 -12.86 1.15 -4.04
CA ILE A 60 -12.75 -0.01 -3.16
C ILE A 60 -12.93 0.39 -1.69
N PHE A 61 -12.34 1.51 -1.28
CA PHE A 61 -12.41 2.00 0.09
C PHE A 61 -13.83 2.47 0.44
N GLU A 62 -14.54 3.11 -0.49
CA GLU A 62 -15.95 3.46 -0.28
C GLU A 62 -16.81 2.23 0.03
N GLU A 63 -16.58 1.13 -0.66
CA GLU A 63 -17.32 -0.12 -0.48
C GLU A 63 -16.92 -0.90 0.78
N THR A 64 -15.69 -0.74 1.27
CA THR A 64 -15.10 -1.69 2.23
C THR A 64 -14.71 -1.10 3.57
N ILE A 65 -14.42 0.20 3.67
CA ILE A 65 -13.88 0.83 4.87
C ILE A 65 -14.96 1.56 5.68
N SER A 66 -14.94 1.35 7.01
CA SER A 66 -15.61 2.23 7.96
C SER A 66 -14.70 3.43 8.30
N TYR A 67 -15.27 4.61 8.51
CA TYR A 67 -14.54 5.81 8.98
C TYR A 67 -13.76 5.63 10.30
N MET A 68 -13.98 4.52 11.00
CA MET A 68 -13.31 4.20 12.28
C MET A 68 -11.95 3.51 12.10
N ASP A 69 -11.59 3.07 10.88
CA ASP A 69 -10.42 2.21 10.63
C ASP A 69 -9.24 2.98 10.00
N GLN A 70 -8.96 4.21 10.46
CA GLN A 70 -7.93 5.10 9.91
C GLN A 70 -6.52 4.78 10.43
N ASN A 71 -6.15 3.52 10.51
CA ASN A 71 -4.85 3.09 11.01
C ASN A 71 -3.90 2.75 9.83
N GLU A 72 -2.65 3.20 9.90
CA GLU A 72 -1.61 2.93 8.89
C GLU A 72 -1.50 1.45 8.55
N TYR A 73 -1.52 0.56 9.55
CA TYR A 73 -1.47 -0.90 9.35
C TYR A 73 -2.66 -1.45 8.55
N TYR A 74 -3.80 -0.80 8.66
CA TYR A 74 -4.98 -1.18 7.91
C TYR A 74 -4.79 -0.92 6.42
N TYR A 75 -4.32 0.28 6.05
CA TYR A 75 -4.03 0.63 4.66
C TYR A 75 -2.97 -0.28 4.05
N HIS A 76 -1.89 -0.58 4.80
CA HIS A 76 -0.87 -1.54 4.37
C HIS A 76 -1.46 -2.92 4.05
N GLY A 77 -2.31 -3.45 4.94
CA GLY A 77 -2.96 -4.73 4.75
C GLY A 77 -3.88 -4.75 3.54
N MET A 78 -4.63 -3.67 3.33
CA MET A 78 -5.56 -3.49 2.22
C MET A 78 -4.83 -3.48 0.88
N VAL A 79 -3.85 -2.59 0.71
CA VAL A 79 -3.10 -2.49 -0.56
C VAL A 79 -2.30 -3.76 -0.84
N ALA A 80 -1.72 -4.38 0.18
CA ALA A 80 -1.07 -5.67 0.04
C ALA A 80 -2.04 -6.76 -0.43
N GLY A 81 -3.28 -6.74 0.08
CA GLY A 81 -4.36 -7.64 -0.35
C GLY A 81 -4.76 -7.41 -1.80
N LEU A 82 -4.89 -6.15 -2.24
CA LEU A 82 -5.15 -5.78 -3.63
C LEU A 82 -4.07 -6.31 -4.56
N LEU A 83 -2.81 -6.12 -4.19
CA LEU A 83 -1.66 -6.51 -5.01
C LEU A 83 -1.39 -8.01 -4.99
N ALA A 84 -1.86 -8.76 -4.00
CA ALA A 84 -1.63 -10.20 -3.91
C ALA A 84 -2.20 -10.99 -5.10
N GLY A 85 -3.19 -10.44 -5.81
CA GLY A 85 -3.80 -11.04 -6.99
C GLY A 85 -3.08 -10.74 -8.31
N ILE A 86 -2.10 -9.85 -8.33
CA ILE A 86 -1.42 -9.45 -9.57
C ILE A 86 -0.59 -10.59 -10.17
N ARG A 87 -0.93 -11.02 -11.38
CA ARG A 87 -0.25 -12.14 -12.04
C ARG A 87 1.15 -11.78 -12.51
N GLY A 88 2.11 -12.67 -12.24
CA GLY A 88 3.49 -12.50 -12.67
C GLY A 88 4.34 -11.58 -11.80
N PHE A 89 3.83 -11.26 -10.60
CA PHE A 89 4.57 -10.54 -9.57
C PHE A 89 4.52 -11.30 -8.24
N SER A 90 5.51 -11.06 -7.39
CA SER A 90 5.50 -11.44 -5.98
C SER A 90 5.49 -10.19 -5.11
N VAL A 91 4.61 -10.17 -4.13
CA VAL A 91 4.47 -9.09 -3.14
C VAL A 91 5.32 -9.41 -1.92
N ARG A 92 6.13 -8.46 -1.47
CA ARG A 92 6.95 -8.55 -0.26
C ARG A 92 6.67 -7.37 0.63
N LEU A 93 6.25 -7.63 1.87
CA LEU A 93 5.93 -6.60 2.87
C LEU A 93 7.09 -6.39 3.83
N ASN A 94 7.26 -5.14 4.30
CA ASN A 94 8.19 -4.76 5.36
C ASN A 94 9.61 -5.32 5.16
N ARG A 95 10.15 -5.16 3.94
CA ARG A 95 11.47 -5.71 3.59
C ARG A 95 12.57 -4.72 3.94
N GLU A 96 13.61 -5.26 4.59
CA GLU A 96 14.82 -4.51 4.84
C GLU A 96 15.51 -4.15 3.52
N GLY A 97 15.80 -2.87 3.33
CA GLY A 97 16.49 -2.34 2.17
C GLY A 97 17.27 -1.07 2.53
N GLY A 98 18.48 -0.93 2.03
CA GLY A 98 19.28 0.25 2.27
C GLY A 98 19.41 0.61 3.75
N LYS A 99 18.90 1.78 4.14
CA LYS A 99 18.96 2.30 5.52
C LYS A 99 17.63 2.14 6.29
N GLY A 100 16.81 1.15 5.96
CA GLY A 100 15.53 0.95 6.63
C GLY A 100 14.71 -0.18 6.00
N ARG A 101 13.39 -0.10 6.12
CA ARG A 101 12.44 -1.06 5.56
C ARG A 101 11.46 -0.32 4.69
N SER A 102 11.28 -0.78 3.44
CA SER A 102 10.16 -0.37 2.61
C SER A 102 8.88 -1.04 3.07
N ASP A 103 7.75 -0.36 2.89
CA ASP A 103 6.47 -0.96 3.24
C ASP A 103 6.14 -2.13 2.32
N LEU A 104 6.38 -1.98 1.01
CA LEU A 104 6.08 -3.01 0.04
C LEU A 104 7.04 -3.00 -1.15
N LEU A 105 7.50 -4.20 -1.54
CA LEU A 105 8.19 -4.45 -2.80
C LEU A 105 7.33 -5.35 -3.69
N LEU A 106 7.18 -4.95 -4.95
CA LEU A 106 6.50 -5.74 -5.97
C LEU A 106 7.53 -6.20 -7.01
N LYS A 107 7.86 -7.48 -6.98
CA LYS A 107 8.91 -8.09 -7.79
C LYS A 107 8.30 -8.88 -8.95
N PRO A 108 8.53 -8.51 -10.22
CA PRO A 108 8.09 -9.33 -11.33
C PRO A 108 8.89 -10.64 -11.40
N VAL A 109 8.23 -11.72 -11.81
CA VAL A 109 8.90 -13.02 -12.04
C VAL A 109 9.99 -12.90 -13.12
N ARG A 110 9.73 -12.10 -14.16
CA ARG A 110 10.70 -11.83 -15.22
C ARG A 110 11.45 -10.53 -14.89
N LYS A 111 12.75 -10.61 -14.67
CA LYS A 111 13.61 -9.46 -14.33
C LYS A 111 13.73 -8.40 -15.44
N SER A 112 13.28 -8.70 -16.65
CA SER A 112 13.16 -7.73 -17.75
C SER A 112 11.97 -6.78 -17.62
N ARG A 113 11.03 -7.10 -16.72
CA ARG A 113 9.89 -6.22 -16.38
C ARG A 113 10.25 -5.29 -15.22
N GLU A 114 9.51 -4.22 -15.12
CA GLU A 114 9.66 -3.21 -14.07
C GLU A 114 9.25 -3.76 -12.71
N ALA A 115 10.08 -3.52 -11.69
CA ALA A 115 9.78 -3.77 -10.28
C ALA A 115 9.35 -2.47 -9.60
N PHE A 116 8.61 -2.57 -8.50
CA PHE A 116 8.08 -1.38 -7.82
C PHE A 116 8.42 -1.41 -6.33
N VAL A 117 8.79 -0.23 -5.82
CA VAL A 117 8.88 0.06 -4.38
C VAL A 117 7.70 0.95 -4.03
N ILE A 118 6.94 0.57 -3.03
CA ILE A 118 5.76 1.31 -2.59
C ILE A 118 5.94 1.68 -1.12
N GLU A 119 5.71 2.95 -0.82
CA GLU A 119 5.74 3.50 0.53
C GLU A 119 4.42 4.19 0.83
N PHE A 120 3.92 4.02 2.04
CA PHE A 120 2.64 4.54 2.46
C PHE A 120 2.81 5.68 3.45
N LYS A 121 1.85 6.59 3.45
CA LYS A 121 1.71 7.65 4.46
C LYS A 121 0.25 7.80 4.85
N VAL A 122 0.02 8.29 6.05
CA VAL A 122 -1.31 8.73 6.49
C VAL A 122 -1.27 10.26 6.62
N ALA A 123 -2.17 10.92 5.92
CA ALA A 123 -2.39 12.35 6.04
C ALA A 123 -3.45 12.65 7.09
N LYS A 124 -3.36 13.80 7.72
CA LYS A 124 -4.36 14.26 8.71
C LYS A 124 -5.62 14.79 8.03
N ASP A 125 -5.45 15.37 6.86
CA ASP A 125 -6.52 15.90 6.03
C ASP A 125 -6.22 15.68 4.53
N ILE A 126 -7.22 15.93 3.68
CA ILE A 126 -7.17 15.69 2.24
C ILE A 126 -6.11 16.60 1.58
N ASP A 127 -5.98 17.83 2.04
CA ASP A 127 -5.06 18.81 1.45
C ASP A 127 -3.60 18.42 1.62
N GLU A 128 -3.26 17.65 2.66
CA GLU A 128 -1.90 17.15 2.89
C GLU A 128 -1.55 15.89 2.05
N MET A 129 -2.53 15.18 1.48
CA MET A 129 -2.29 13.87 0.86
C MET A 129 -1.26 13.92 -0.27
N ALA A 130 -1.36 14.89 -1.18
CA ALA A 130 -0.41 15.01 -2.30
C ALA A 130 1.03 15.21 -1.80
N ALA A 131 1.22 16.10 -0.82
CA ALA A 131 2.54 16.36 -0.22
C ALA A 131 3.08 15.13 0.52
N LYS A 132 2.21 14.34 1.17
CA LYS A 132 2.56 13.09 1.85
C LYS A 132 2.93 11.97 0.86
N ALA A 133 2.26 11.88 -0.27
CA ALA A 133 2.64 10.94 -1.33
C ALA A 133 4.03 11.26 -1.91
N GLU A 134 4.35 12.54 -2.11
CA GLU A 134 5.69 12.97 -2.49
C GLU A 134 6.74 12.70 -1.40
N GLU A 135 6.40 12.92 -0.13
CA GLU A 135 7.26 12.58 1.01
C GLU A 135 7.62 11.10 1.02
N ALA A 136 6.65 10.22 0.71
CA ALA A 136 6.87 8.79 0.59
C ALA A 136 7.91 8.46 -0.50
N ILE A 137 7.83 9.08 -1.68
CA ILE A 137 8.82 8.90 -2.74
C ILE A 137 10.20 9.37 -2.30
N ARG A 138 10.31 10.55 -1.67
CA ARG A 138 11.58 11.04 -1.13
C ARG A 138 12.17 10.07 -0.10
N GLN A 139 11.34 9.48 0.75
CA GLN A 139 11.80 8.48 1.72
C GLN A 139 12.39 7.24 1.03
N ILE A 140 11.78 6.74 -0.05
CA ILE A 140 12.33 5.61 -0.83
C ILE A 140 13.72 5.95 -1.34
N GLU A 141 13.91 7.15 -1.90
CA GLU A 141 15.19 7.61 -2.47
C GLU A 141 16.26 7.78 -1.38
N ASP A 142 15.95 8.51 -0.31
CA ASP A 142 16.88 8.82 0.79
C ASP A 142 17.34 7.56 1.53
N LYS A 143 16.44 6.61 1.73
CA LYS A 143 16.71 5.34 2.41
C LYS A 143 17.22 4.25 1.47
N LYS A 144 17.19 4.49 0.15
CA LYS A 144 17.63 3.54 -0.89
C LYS A 144 16.93 2.20 -0.78
N TYR A 145 15.61 2.22 -0.66
CA TYR A 145 14.81 1.00 -0.51
C TYR A 145 14.83 0.11 -1.75
N ASP A 146 15.23 0.63 -2.89
CA ASP A 146 15.39 -0.08 -4.16
C ASP A 146 16.68 -0.93 -4.24
N MET A 147 17.60 -0.81 -3.26
CA MET A 147 18.88 -1.55 -3.30
C MET A 147 18.70 -3.06 -3.35
N GLU A 148 17.71 -3.61 -2.64
CA GLU A 148 17.41 -5.05 -2.71
C GLU A 148 17.06 -5.46 -4.16
N LEU A 149 16.21 -4.69 -4.83
CA LEU A 149 15.81 -4.94 -6.20
C LEU A 149 16.99 -4.84 -7.18
N LYS A 150 17.81 -3.81 -7.04
CA LYS A 150 19.02 -3.61 -7.85
C LYS A 150 20.02 -4.75 -7.66
N ASN A 151 20.25 -5.18 -6.43
CA ASN A 151 21.13 -6.32 -6.10
C ASN A 151 20.57 -7.64 -6.66
N ASP A 152 19.26 -7.82 -6.68
CA ASP A 152 18.59 -8.95 -7.31
C ASP A 152 18.65 -8.91 -8.84
N GLY A 153 19.17 -7.83 -9.44
CA GLY A 153 19.38 -7.65 -10.89
C GLY A 153 18.18 -7.10 -11.65
N TYR A 154 17.24 -6.43 -10.97
CA TYR A 154 16.19 -5.66 -11.64
C TYR A 154 16.78 -4.36 -12.19
N LYS A 155 16.64 -4.15 -13.50
CA LYS A 155 17.17 -2.96 -14.20
C LYS A 155 16.20 -1.78 -14.17
N TYR A 156 14.91 -2.08 -14.11
CA TYR A 156 13.84 -1.08 -14.13
C TYR A 156 13.11 -1.13 -12.80
N VAL A 157 13.14 -0.03 -12.09
CA VAL A 157 12.47 0.11 -10.78
C VAL A 157 11.73 1.42 -10.80
N SER A 158 10.47 1.42 -10.38
CA SER A 158 9.70 2.63 -10.13
C SER A 158 9.22 2.70 -8.69
N TYR A 159 8.99 3.91 -8.22
CA TYR A 159 8.60 4.22 -6.87
C TYR A 159 7.17 4.72 -6.86
N TYR A 160 6.41 4.26 -5.88
CA TYR A 160 5.08 4.76 -5.58
C TYR A 160 5.03 5.29 -4.16
N GLY A 161 4.57 6.52 -4.01
CA GLY A 161 4.16 7.10 -2.75
C GLY A 161 2.64 7.13 -2.73
N ILE A 162 2.02 6.53 -1.73
CA ILE A 162 0.57 6.51 -1.57
C ILE A 162 0.23 7.08 -0.19
N ALA A 163 -0.54 8.16 -0.18
CA ALA A 163 -1.01 8.77 1.06
C ALA A 163 -2.51 8.60 1.22
N PHE A 164 -2.95 8.31 2.43
CA PHE A 164 -4.35 8.02 2.77
C PHE A 164 -4.90 9.04 3.74
N CYS A 165 -6.17 9.40 3.56
CA CYS A 165 -6.96 10.15 4.52
C CYS A 165 -8.41 9.62 4.49
N GLY A 166 -8.85 8.92 5.53
CA GLY A 166 -10.17 8.30 5.55
C GLY A 166 -10.33 7.25 4.45
N LYS A 167 -11.25 7.50 3.53
CA LYS A 167 -11.51 6.61 2.38
C LYS A 167 -10.84 7.06 1.08
N GLU A 168 -10.06 8.11 1.13
CA GLU A 168 -9.41 8.69 -0.03
C GLU A 168 -7.91 8.46 0.00
N CYS A 169 -7.29 8.43 -1.19
CA CYS A 169 -5.86 8.39 -1.32
C CYS A 169 -5.36 9.33 -2.42
N ALA A 170 -4.09 9.71 -2.31
CA ALA A 170 -3.32 10.32 -3.38
C ALA A 170 -2.17 9.39 -3.75
N VAL A 171 -1.93 9.21 -5.04
CA VAL A 171 -0.89 8.34 -5.58
C VAL A 171 0.08 9.16 -6.41
N HIS A 172 1.34 9.13 -6.06
CA HIS A 172 2.42 9.68 -6.87
C HIS A 172 3.36 8.57 -7.32
N CYS A 173 3.88 8.68 -8.53
CA CYS A 173 4.87 7.74 -9.02
C CYS A 173 6.08 8.44 -9.64
N LYS A 174 7.24 7.76 -9.59
CA LYS A 174 8.49 8.22 -10.17
C LYS A 174 9.29 7.02 -10.68
N SER A 175 9.85 7.12 -11.88
CA SER A 175 10.82 6.13 -12.34
C SER A 175 12.12 6.28 -11.55
N GLY A 176 12.63 5.18 -11.00
CA GLY A 176 13.94 5.12 -10.35
C GLY A 176 15.06 5.24 -11.39
N LEU A 177 16.19 5.76 -10.95
CA LEU A 177 17.42 5.90 -11.76
C LEU A 177 18.19 4.58 -11.84
#